data_bd625d1ef9f7ed7758007468e590df56
#
_entry.id   bd625d1ef9f7ed7758007468e590df56
#
_cell.length_a   1.000
_cell.length_b   1.000
_cell.length_c   1.000
_cell.angle_alpha   90.00
_cell.angle_beta   90.00
_cell.angle_gamma   90.00
#
_symmetry.space_group_name_H-M   'P 1'
#
loop_
_entity.id
_entity.type
_entity.pdbx_description
1 polymer ?
#
loop_
_entity_poly.entity_id
_entity_poly.type
_entity_poly.pdbx_seq_one_letter_code
_entity_poly.pdbx_strand_id
1 'polypeptide(L)'
;MRNFQGKRIPVETIDKILNLALRAPSAGYTQGWAYVVVTDQKIRRKIGELQGESDFYAKRKHKFISEAPVLIVACISEQLYHDRYREPDKLKNDGQEIEWTIPFWYFDIGGACTIIFLATVNEGLAAAFTGIFRQQQMKELLGIPNHFLPIGIVSIGHPKKDVKSSSHRRGPRSSKDVIHYDRW
;
A
#
# COMPACT_ATOMS: atom_id res chain seq x y z
N MET A 1 -9.62 7.53 6.08
CA MET A 1 -11.08 7.29 6.30
C MET A 1 -11.33 5.79 6.23
N ARG A 2 -12.21 5.25 7.05
CA ARG A 2 -12.46 3.79 7.15
C ARG A 2 -13.95 3.42 7.09
N ASN A 3 -14.76 4.30 6.51
CA ASN A 3 -16.17 4.04 6.25
C ASN A 3 -16.46 4.46 4.80
N PHE A 4 -16.96 3.51 4.01
CA PHE A 4 -17.19 3.70 2.59
C PHE A 4 -18.65 3.38 2.22
N GLN A 5 -19.13 4.02 1.18
CA GLN A 5 -20.36 3.62 0.51
C GLN A 5 -20.05 2.41 -0.37
N GLY A 6 -20.97 1.45 -0.45
CA GLY A 6 -20.83 0.28 -1.34
C GLY A 6 -20.97 0.59 -2.86
N LYS A 7 -20.89 1.86 -3.25
CA LYS A 7 -21.01 2.30 -4.63
C LYS A 7 -19.79 1.86 -5.45
N ARG A 8 -20.04 1.26 -6.62
CA ARG A 8 -18.99 0.81 -7.55
C ARG A 8 -18.14 2.00 -8.00
N ILE A 9 -16.85 1.74 -8.17
CA ILE A 9 -15.88 2.66 -8.79
C ILE A 9 -15.64 2.18 -10.22
N PRO A 10 -15.69 3.05 -11.23
CA PRO A 10 -15.33 2.69 -12.60
C PRO A 10 -13.89 2.17 -12.70
N VAL A 11 -13.66 1.21 -13.58
CA VAL A 11 -12.33 0.63 -13.77
C VAL A 11 -11.34 1.68 -14.28
N GLU A 12 -11.79 2.59 -15.11
CA GLU A 12 -11.01 3.69 -15.66
C GLU A 12 -10.48 4.62 -14.56
N THR A 13 -11.26 4.81 -13.48
CA THR A 13 -10.83 5.59 -12.31
C THR A 13 -9.74 4.84 -11.53
N ILE A 14 -9.88 3.53 -11.39
CA ILE A 14 -8.87 2.68 -10.72
C ILE A 14 -7.57 2.70 -11.53
N ASP A 15 -7.66 2.52 -12.85
CA ASP A 15 -6.51 2.55 -13.75
C ASP A 15 -5.80 3.90 -13.73
N LYS A 16 -6.55 5.01 -13.70
CA LYS A 16 -5.99 6.36 -13.57
C LYS A 16 -5.18 6.52 -12.28
N ILE A 17 -5.72 6.05 -11.15
CA ILE A 17 -5.03 6.08 -9.85
C ILE A 17 -3.74 5.24 -9.91
N LEU A 18 -3.81 4.02 -10.43
CA LEU A 18 -2.65 3.12 -10.49
C LEU A 18 -1.59 3.61 -11.49
N ASN A 19 -1.99 4.14 -12.65
CA ASN A 19 -1.05 4.71 -13.61
C ASN A 19 -0.23 5.88 -13.05
N LEU A 20 -0.78 6.65 -12.11
CA LEU A 20 -0.01 7.65 -11.36
C LEU A 20 0.97 6.99 -10.39
N ALA A 21 0.57 5.94 -9.69
CA ALA A 21 1.44 5.22 -8.76
C ALA A 21 2.62 4.52 -9.46
N LEU A 22 2.44 4.06 -10.71
CA LEU A 22 3.52 3.50 -11.52
C LEU A 22 4.63 4.51 -11.87
N ARG A 23 4.39 5.80 -11.66
CA ARG A 23 5.38 6.88 -11.87
C ARG A 23 6.16 7.23 -10.60
N ALA A 24 5.95 6.49 -9.50
CA ALA A 24 6.73 6.67 -8.29
C ALA A 24 8.23 6.50 -8.57
N PRO A 25 9.10 7.27 -7.90
CA PRO A 25 10.54 7.03 -7.97
C PRO A 25 10.86 5.69 -7.31
N SER A 26 11.93 5.03 -7.79
CA SER A 26 12.49 3.85 -7.16
C SER A 26 14.00 3.81 -7.27
N ALA A 27 14.66 3.22 -6.28
CA ALA A 27 16.10 3.05 -6.27
C ALA A 27 16.54 2.31 -7.55
N GLY A 28 17.50 2.88 -8.28
CA GLY A 28 17.98 2.34 -9.55
C GLY A 28 16.93 2.24 -10.66
N TYR A 29 15.77 2.90 -10.51
CA TYR A 29 14.60 2.76 -11.38
C TYR A 29 14.10 1.31 -11.46
N THR A 30 14.20 0.58 -10.37
CA THR A 30 13.87 -0.85 -10.28
C THR A 30 12.39 -1.13 -10.48
N GLN A 31 11.50 -0.28 -9.94
CA GLN A 31 10.04 -0.46 -10.00
C GLN A 31 9.58 -1.86 -9.51
N GLY A 32 10.17 -2.31 -8.41
CA GLY A 32 9.98 -3.67 -7.88
C GLY A 32 8.63 -3.95 -7.24
N TRP A 33 7.62 -3.13 -7.49
CA TRP A 33 6.25 -3.28 -6.98
C TRP A 33 5.32 -4.00 -7.95
N ALA A 34 4.27 -4.59 -7.40
CA ALA A 34 3.10 -5.08 -8.13
C ALA A 34 1.84 -4.79 -7.32
N TYR A 35 0.70 -4.72 -8.00
CA TYR A 35 -0.58 -4.46 -7.37
C TYR A 35 -1.61 -5.51 -7.79
N VAL A 36 -2.32 -6.10 -6.81
CA VAL A 36 -3.49 -6.93 -7.09
C VAL A 36 -4.73 -6.09 -6.79
N VAL A 37 -5.52 -5.81 -7.82
CA VAL A 37 -6.79 -5.08 -7.70
C VAL A 37 -7.91 -6.07 -7.46
N VAL A 38 -8.61 -5.94 -6.35
CA VAL A 38 -9.70 -6.83 -5.94
C VAL A 38 -11.01 -6.05 -5.89
N THR A 39 -11.92 -6.35 -6.81
CA THR A 39 -13.28 -5.80 -6.88
C THR A 39 -14.34 -6.87 -6.59
N ASP A 40 -14.00 -8.15 -6.68
CA ASP A 40 -14.91 -9.26 -6.36
C ASP A 40 -15.27 -9.27 -4.88
N GLN A 41 -16.55 -9.26 -4.58
CA GLN A 41 -17.06 -9.18 -3.21
C GLN A 41 -16.71 -10.42 -2.37
N LYS A 42 -16.67 -11.60 -2.99
CA LYS A 42 -16.36 -12.86 -2.27
C LYS A 42 -14.89 -12.86 -1.86
N ILE A 43 -14.01 -12.41 -2.77
CA ILE A 43 -12.56 -12.31 -2.48
C ILE A 43 -12.31 -11.24 -1.41
N ARG A 44 -12.95 -10.05 -1.51
CA ARG A 44 -12.82 -9.00 -0.49
C ARG A 44 -13.25 -9.47 0.90
N ARG A 45 -14.32 -10.26 1.00
CA ARG A 45 -14.77 -10.86 2.27
C ARG A 45 -13.72 -11.83 2.82
N LYS A 46 -13.18 -12.74 1.98
CA LYS A 46 -12.10 -13.65 2.40
C LYS A 46 -10.87 -12.90 2.89
N ILE A 47 -10.50 -11.81 2.21
CA ILE A 47 -9.40 -10.94 2.66
C ILE A 47 -9.72 -10.31 4.03
N GLY A 48 -10.94 -9.80 4.25
CA GLY A 48 -11.38 -9.26 5.51
C GLY A 48 -11.31 -10.31 6.65
N GLU A 49 -11.79 -11.52 6.40
CA GLU A 49 -11.70 -12.65 7.33
C GLU A 49 -10.24 -12.99 7.65
N LEU A 50 -9.40 -13.11 6.62
CA LEU A 50 -7.98 -13.39 6.77
C LEU A 50 -7.26 -12.32 7.61
N GLN A 51 -7.66 -11.06 7.49
CA GLN A 51 -7.11 -9.96 8.29
C GLN A 51 -7.73 -9.83 9.68
N GLY A 52 -8.63 -10.74 10.08
CA GLY A 52 -9.31 -10.67 11.37
C GLY A 52 -10.21 -9.44 11.50
N GLU A 53 -10.83 -9.02 10.40
CA GLU A 53 -11.64 -7.80 10.36
C GLU A 53 -12.74 -7.77 11.41
N SER A 54 -13.43 -8.88 11.68
CA SER A 54 -14.48 -8.99 12.69
C SER A 54 -13.99 -8.65 14.11
N ASP A 55 -12.84 -9.18 14.51
CA ASP A 55 -12.28 -9.00 15.86
C ASP A 55 -11.74 -7.59 16.07
N PHE A 56 -11.10 -7.04 15.05
CA PHE A 56 -10.57 -5.69 15.08
C PHE A 56 -11.68 -4.64 15.02
N TYR A 57 -12.83 -4.95 14.39
CA TYR A 57 -13.91 -4.00 14.12
C TYR A 57 -15.07 -4.08 15.08
N ALA A 58 -15.19 -5.08 15.93
CA ALA A 58 -16.11 -5.04 17.09
C ALA A 58 -15.97 -3.73 17.89
N LYS A 59 -14.75 -3.14 17.91
CA LYS A 59 -14.44 -1.84 18.54
C LYS A 59 -14.68 -0.63 17.64
N ARG A 60 -14.77 -0.75 16.31
CA ARG A 60 -14.76 0.39 15.34
C ARG A 60 -16.00 0.55 14.48
N LYS A 61 -16.97 -0.35 14.56
CA LYS A 61 -18.28 -0.29 13.86
C LYS A 61 -18.26 -0.33 12.32
N HIS A 62 -17.09 -0.36 11.63
CA HIS A 62 -17.02 -0.37 10.18
C HIS A 62 -16.04 -1.43 9.66
N LYS A 63 -16.47 -2.17 8.66
CA LYS A 63 -15.68 -3.19 7.94
C LYS A 63 -15.07 -2.55 6.68
N PHE A 64 -13.94 -1.87 6.82
CA PHE A 64 -13.35 -1.09 5.72
C PHE A 64 -12.52 -1.90 4.73
N ILE A 65 -12.30 -3.18 4.98
CA ILE A 65 -11.69 -4.10 4.03
C ILE A 65 -12.79 -4.75 3.20
N SER A 66 -13.67 -5.54 3.84
CA SER A 66 -14.68 -6.31 3.13
C SER A 66 -15.79 -5.45 2.50
N GLU A 67 -16.08 -4.27 3.05
CA GLU A 67 -17.12 -3.36 2.55
C GLU A 67 -16.61 -2.31 1.57
N ALA A 68 -15.30 -2.08 1.47
CA ALA A 68 -14.76 -1.20 0.43
C ALA A 68 -15.02 -1.79 -0.95
N PRO A 69 -15.47 -0.99 -1.94
CA PRO A 69 -15.72 -1.49 -3.29
C PRO A 69 -14.47 -1.96 -4.03
N VAL A 70 -13.30 -1.44 -3.67
CA VAL A 70 -12.01 -1.80 -4.27
C VAL A 70 -10.95 -1.97 -3.19
N LEU A 71 -10.17 -3.05 -3.30
CA LEU A 71 -8.92 -3.22 -2.56
C LEU A 71 -7.76 -3.25 -3.55
N ILE A 72 -6.68 -2.57 -3.21
CA ILE A 72 -5.40 -2.69 -3.90
C ILE A 72 -4.43 -3.34 -2.92
N VAL A 73 -4.01 -4.57 -3.22
CA VAL A 73 -2.98 -5.27 -2.44
C VAL A 73 -1.63 -4.89 -3.01
N ALA A 74 -0.86 -4.13 -2.23
CA ALA A 74 0.48 -3.67 -2.61
C ALA A 74 1.51 -4.76 -2.30
N CYS A 75 2.25 -5.16 -3.32
CA CYS A 75 3.28 -6.19 -3.26
C CYS A 75 4.62 -5.61 -3.65
N ILE A 76 5.69 -6.09 -3.04
CA ILE A 76 7.06 -5.67 -3.34
C ILE A 76 7.96 -6.88 -3.51
N SER A 77 8.94 -6.80 -4.40
CA SER A 77 9.95 -7.83 -4.61
C SER A 77 11.35 -7.27 -4.34
N GLU A 78 11.97 -7.70 -3.25
CA GLU A 78 13.38 -7.46 -2.94
C GLU A 78 14.29 -8.02 -4.04
N GLN A 79 13.95 -9.21 -4.56
CA GLN A 79 14.73 -9.88 -5.60
C GLN A 79 14.94 -8.99 -6.83
N LEU A 80 13.93 -8.23 -7.26
CA LEU A 80 14.06 -7.32 -8.40
C LEU A 80 15.08 -6.20 -8.17
N TYR A 81 15.28 -5.76 -6.89
CA TYR A 81 16.31 -4.78 -6.56
C TYR A 81 17.70 -5.40 -6.64
N HIS A 82 17.89 -6.60 -6.13
CA HIS A 82 19.15 -7.31 -6.27
C HIS A 82 19.47 -7.60 -7.73
N ASP A 83 18.49 -8.03 -8.53
CA ASP A 83 18.68 -8.28 -9.96
C ASP A 83 19.09 -6.99 -10.68
N ARG A 84 18.43 -5.86 -10.44
CA ARG A 84 18.74 -4.57 -11.02
C ARG A 84 20.14 -4.06 -10.64
N TYR A 85 20.53 -4.25 -9.39
CA TYR A 85 21.81 -3.76 -8.89
C TYR A 85 23.00 -4.69 -9.19
N ARG A 86 22.73 -5.81 -9.86
CA ARG A 86 23.74 -6.68 -10.49
C ARG A 86 23.91 -6.40 -12.00
N GLU A 87 23.15 -5.48 -12.55
CA GLU A 87 23.35 -5.02 -13.93
C GLU A 87 24.64 -4.17 -14.05
N PRO A 88 25.32 -4.18 -15.24
CA PRO A 88 26.64 -3.56 -15.40
C PRO A 88 26.75 -2.10 -14.98
N ASP A 89 25.66 -1.31 -15.16
CA ASP A 89 25.61 0.12 -14.80
C ASP A 89 25.40 0.37 -13.30
N LYS A 90 25.20 -0.68 -12.48
CA LYS A 90 24.96 -0.60 -11.04
C LYS A 90 26.04 -1.26 -10.18
N LEU A 91 26.88 -2.07 -10.78
CA LEU A 91 27.96 -2.71 -10.06
C LEU A 91 28.97 -1.69 -9.54
N LYS A 92 29.55 -1.99 -8.37
CA LYS A 92 30.73 -1.27 -7.86
C LYS A 92 31.96 -1.52 -8.74
N ASN A 93 33.02 -0.76 -8.52
CA ASN A 93 34.29 -0.90 -9.23
C ASN A 93 34.93 -2.29 -9.09
N ASP A 94 34.59 -3.03 -8.01
CA ASP A 94 35.01 -4.40 -7.75
C ASP A 94 34.12 -5.45 -8.44
N GLY A 95 33.14 -5.03 -9.23
CA GLY A 95 32.21 -5.92 -9.92
C GLY A 95 31.12 -6.52 -9.04
N GLN A 96 30.96 -6.03 -7.80
CA GLN A 96 29.96 -6.54 -6.87
C GLN A 96 28.77 -5.60 -6.71
N GLU A 97 27.64 -6.16 -6.31
CA GLU A 97 26.46 -5.41 -5.87
C GLU A 97 26.79 -4.53 -4.65
N ILE A 98 26.10 -3.40 -4.52
CA ILE A 98 26.19 -2.57 -3.30
C ILE A 98 25.70 -3.34 -2.07
N GLU A 99 26.16 -2.97 -0.89
CA GLU A 99 25.59 -3.41 0.36
C GLU A 99 24.31 -2.61 0.67
N TRP A 100 23.22 -3.31 0.92
CA TRP A 100 21.94 -2.70 1.25
C TRP A 100 21.84 -2.43 2.76
N THR A 101 22.35 -1.32 3.24
CA THR A 101 22.20 -0.90 4.64
C THR A 101 20.78 -0.46 4.97
N ILE A 102 20.01 -0.04 3.95
CA ILE A 102 18.60 0.33 4.05
C ILE A 102 17.83 -0.45 2.97
N PRO A 103 16.74 -1.14 3.33
CA PRO A 103 15.90 -1.88 2.39
C PRO A 103 15.00 -0.90 1.60
N PHE A 104 15.55 -0.23 0.59
CA PHE A 104 14.87 0.81 -0.18
C PHE A 104 13.58 0.33 -0.86
N TRP A 105 13.43 -0.96 -1.12
CA TRP A 105 12.18 -1.51 -1.65
C TRP A 105 10.95 -1.18 -0.79
N TYR A 106 11.09 -1.12 0.55
CA TYR A 106 9.98 -0.71 1.41
C TYR A 106 9.73 0.80 1.37
N PHE A 107 10.78 1.60 1.21
CA PHE A 107 10.65 3.04 1.02
C PHE A 107 9.91 3.36 -0.29
N ASP A 108 10.30 2.71 -1.37
CA ASP A 108 9.77 2.93 -2.71
C ASP A 108 8.29 2.55 -2.81
N ILE A 109 7.91 1.34 -2.32
CA ILE A 109 6.49 0.94 -2.31
C ILE A 109 5.67 1.83 -1.37
N GLY A 110 6.23 2.33 -0.28
CA GLY A 110 5.59 3.32 0.60
C GLY A 110 5.30 4.63 -0.14
N GLY A 111 6.27 5.12 -0.92
CA GLY A 111 6.11 6.27 -1.82
C GLY A 111 5.01 6.05 -2.85
N ALA A 112 5.01 4.91 -3.53
CA ALA A 112 4.00 4.54 -4.51
C ALA A 112 2.60 4.44 -3.88
N CYS A 113 2.46 3.85 -2.69
CA CYS A 113 1.20 3.84 -1.94
C CYS A 113 0.73 5.25 -1.57
N THR A 114 1.64 6.15 -1.23
CA THR A 114 1.29 7.56 -0.95
C THR A 114 0.69 8.24 -2.19
N ILE A 115 1.23 7.98 -3.38
CA ILE A 115 0.65 8.46 -4.64
C ILE A 115 -0.74 7.89 -4.85
N ILE A 116 -0.99 6.59 -4.56
CA ILE A 116 -2.34 6.00 -4.63
C ILE A 116 -3.30 6.78 -3.71
N PHE A 117 -2.90 7.13 -2.49
CA PHE A 117 -3.73 7.91 -1.58
C PHE A 117 -4.09 9.28 -2.14
N LEU A 118 -3.09 10.02 -2.61
CA LEU A 118 -3.29 11.36 -3.16
C LEU A 118 -4.15 11.34 -4.41
N ALA A 119 -3.87 10.41 -5.34
CA ALA A 119 -4.67 10.20 -6.54
C ALA A 119 -6.12 9.84 -6.22
N THR A 120 -6.33 8.96 -5.22
CA THR A 120 -7.67 8.59 -4.75
C THR A 120 -8.44 9.80 -4.24
N VAL A 121 -7.81 10.67 -3.45
CA VAL A 121 -8.45 11.90 -2.94
C VAL A 121 -8.76 12.87 -4.08
N ASN A 122 -7.86 12.98 -5.07
CA ASN A 122 -8.07 13.81 -6.26
C ASN A 122 -9.27 13.37 -7.09
N GLU A 123 -9.60 12.09 -7.12
CA GLU A 123 -10.81 11.55 -7.77
C GLU A 123 -12.07 11.66 -6.87
N GLY A 124 -12.05 12.43 -5.78
CA GLY A 124 -13.18 12.58 -4.86
C GLY A 124 -13.50 11.32 -4.04
N LEU A 125 -12.61 10.37 -4.01
CA LEU A 125 -12.71 9.13 -3.27
C LEU A 125 -11.96 9.23 -1.92
N ALA A 126 -12.08 8.19 -1.11
CA ALA A 126 -11.34 8.06 0.13
C ALA A 126 -10.60 6.73 0.17
N ALA A 127 -9.45 6.72 0.86
CA ALA A 127 -8.65 5.52 1.04
C ALA A 127 -8.31 5.27 2.51
N ALA A 128 -8.07 3.98 2.83
CA ALA A 128 -7.51 3.53 4.08
C ALA A 128 -6.41 2.50 3.82
N PHE A 129 -5.40 2.45 4.70
CA PHE A 129 -4.34 1.46 4.63
C PHE A 129 -4.39 0.51 5.84
N THR A 130 -4.11 -0.76 5.60
CA THR A 130 -3.81 -1.75 6.63
C THR A 130 -2.66 -2.64 6.20
N GLY A 131 -1.75 -2.96 7.13
CA GLY A 131 -0.68 -3.92 6.88
C GLY A 131 -1.22 -5.35 6.74
N ILE A 132 -0.46 -6.22 6.09
CA ILE A 132 -0.75 -7.64 5.95
C ILE A 132 0.15 -8.42 6.90
N PHE A 133 -0.45 -9.16 7.85
CA PHE A 133 0.28 -9.97 8.81
C PHE A 133 0.31 -11.45 8.45
N ARG A 134 -0.61 -11.92 7.61
CA ARG A 134 -0.74 -13.30 7.14
C ARG A 134 -0.35 -13.37 5.66
N GLN A 135 0.91 -13.07 5.37
CA GLN A 135 1.42 -12.89 4.01
C GLN A 135 1.30 -14.17 3.18
N GLN A 136 1.65 -15.33 3.76
CA GLN A 136 1.57 -16.60 3.04
C GLN A 136 0.15 -16.93 2.61
N GLN A 137 -0.82 -16.83 3.52
CA GLN A 137 -2.23 -17.07 3.20
C GLN A 137 -2.78 -16.06 2.18
N MET A 138 -2.28 -14.80 2.21
CA MET A 138 -2.64 -13.79 1.21
C MET A 138 -2.09 -14.16 -0.17
N LYS A 139 -0.86 -14.67 -0.25
CA LYS A 139 -0.28 -15.16 -1.50
C LYS A 139 -1.11 -16.30 -2.09
N GLU A 140 -1.45 -17.28 -1.27
CA GLU A 140 -2.27 -18.44 -1.68
C GLU A 140 -3.66 -18.01 -2.16
N LEU A 141 -4.32 -17.10 -1.42
CA LEU A 141 -5.65 -16.62 -1.77
C LEU A 141 -5.67 -15.87 -3.11
N LEU A 142 -4.62 -15.11 -3.41
CA LEU A 142 -4.57 -14.21 -4.59
C LEU A 142 -3.65 -14.72 -5.70
N GLY A 143 -2.99 -15.85 -5.55
CA GLY A 143 -2.04 -16.40 -6.53
C GLY A 143 -0.79 -15.54 -6.70
N ILE A 144 -0.33 -14.86 -5.63
CA ILE A 144 0.84 -13.97 -5.69
C ILE A 144 2.13 -14.82 -5.76
N PRO A 145 3.01 -14.57 -6.77
CA PRO A 145 4.27 -15.31 -6.91
C PRO A 145 5.18 -15.19 -5.68
N ASN A 146 6.01 -16.22 -5.44
CA ASN A 146 6.83 -16.31 -4.23
C ASN A 146 7.85 -15.18 -4.05
N HIS A 147 8.36 -14.60 -5.13
CA HIS A 147 9.29 -13.47 -5.09
C HIS A 147 8.64 -12.13 -4.78
N PHE A 148 7.29 -12.05 -4.74
CA PHE A 148 6.58 -10.88 -4.24
C PHE A 148 6.10 -11.07 -2.81
N LEU A 149 6.25 -10.04 -1.99
CA LEU A 149 5.75 -9.95 -0.64
C LEU A 149 4.56 -8.98 -0.59
N PRO A 150 3.34 -9.44 -0.27
CA PRO A 150 2.22 -8.53 -0.05
C PRO A 150 2.40 -7.83 1.30
N ILE A 151 2.51 -6.50 1.29
CA ILE A 151 2.83 -5.70 2.48
C ILE A 151 1.63 -4.96 3.06
N GLY A 152 0.65 -4.64 2.23
CA GLY A 152 -0.48 -3.85 2.70
C GLY A 152 -1.64 -3.83 1.71
N ILE A 153 -2.77 -3.41 2.23
CA ILE A 153 -4.03 -3.26 1.50
C ILE A 153 -4.43 -1.79 1.54
N VAL A 154 -4.63 -1.19 0.38
CA VAL A 154 -5.29 0.10 0.23
C VAL A 154 -6.76 -0.17 -0.11
N SER A 155 -7.65 0.11 0.85
CA SER A 155 -9.10 0.06 0.64
C SER A 155 -9.57 1.40 0.08
N ILE A 156 -10.29 1.39 -1.05
CA ILE A 156 -10.76 2.59 -1.74
C ILE A 156 -12.28 2.54 -1.87
N GLY A 157 -12.93 3.68 -1.64
CA GLY A 157 -14.38 3.82 -1.77
C GLY A 157 -14.85 5.26 -1.74
N HIS A 158 -16.14 5.48 -2.06
CA HIS A 158 -16.77 6.77 -1.84
C HIS A 158 -16.87 7.04 -0.34
N PRO A 159 -16.48 8.26 0.11
CA PRO A 159 -16.47 8.58 1.53
C PRO A 159 -17.86 8.52 2.16
N LYS A 160 -17.93 8.01 3.39
CA LYS A 160 -19.11 8.04 4.26
C LYS A 160 -18.69 8.56 5.62
N LYS A 161 -19.64 9.15 6.38
CA LYS A 161 -19.35 9.68 7.73
C LYS A 161 -18.62 8.62 8.56
N ASP A 162 -17.44 8.94 9.06
CA ASP A 162 -16.57 8.03 9.77
C ASP A 162 -16.40 8.44 11.24
N VAL A 163 -16.06 7.48 12.09
CA VAL A 163 -15.74 7.72 13.50
C VAL A 163 -14.23 7.98 13.62
N LYS A 164 -13.87 9.13 14.17
CA LYS A 164 -12.46 9.47 14.40
C LYS A 164 -11.80 8.40 15.28
N SER A 165 -10.67 7.89 14.82
CA SER A 165 -9.85 6.96 15.61
C SER A 165 -9.38 7.62 16.91
N SER A 166 -9.30 6.83 17.98
CA SER A 166 -8.71 7.30 19.26
C SER A 166 -7.28 7.81 19.08
N SER A 167 -6.52 7.27 18.14
CA SER A 167 -5.16 7.72 17.79
C SER A 167 -5.11 9.19 17.36
N HIS A 168 -6.19 9.72 16.77
CA HIS A 168 -6.28 11.13 16.40
C HIS A 168 -6.32 12.07 17.61
N ARG A 169 -6.68 11.58 18.81
CA ARG A 169 -6.65 12.38 20.04
C ARG A 169 -5.23 12.80 20.45
N ARG A 170 -4.24 12.01 20.04
CA ARG A 170 -2.83 12.34 20.28
C ARG A 170 -2.39 13.58 19.50
N GLY A 171 -3.03 13.84 18.35
CA GLY A 171 -2.62 14.91 17.45
C GLY A 171 -1.30 14.62 16.71
N PRO A 172 -0.92 15.47 15.76
CA PRO A 172 0.40 15.42 15.15
C PRO A 172 1.49 15.89 16.14
N ARG A 173 2.71 15.48 15.90
CA ARG A 173 3.87 16.08 16.60
C ARG A 173 4.00 17.55 16.20
N SER A 174 4.59 18.36 17.08
CA SER A 174 4.91 19.76 16.78
C SER A 174 5.85 19.82 15.58
N SER A 175 5.63 20.79 14.69
CA SER A 175 6.56 21.03 13.56
C SER A 175 7.99 21.31 14.03
N LYS A 176 8.15 21.97 15.18
CA LYS A 176 9.45 22.24 15.79
C LYS A 176 10.23 20.99 16.20
N ASP A 177 9.51 19.89 16.45
CA ASP A 177 10.12 18.61 16.87
C ASP A 177 10.44 17.69 15.66
N VAL A 178 10.10 18.09 14.45
CA VAL A 178 10.24 17.24 13.26
C VAL A 178 10.84 17.95 12.05
N ILE A 179 10.92 19.29 12.08
CA ILE A 179 11.50 20.10 11.00
C ILE A 179 12.71 20.85 11.57
N HIS A 180 13.87 20.54 11.04
CA HIS A 180 15.13 21.17 11.40
C HIS A 180 15.73 21.79 10.15
N TYR A 181 16.19 23.06 10.24
CA TYR A 181 16.84 23.77 9.16
C TYR A 181 18.34 23.71 9.34
N ASP A 182 19.06 23.34 8.28
CA ASP A 182 20.52 23.22 8.16
C ASP A 182 21.16 22.17 9.08
N ARG A 183 20.66 21.98 10.30
CA ARG A 183 21.15 21.03 11.30
C ARG A 183 19.98 20.40 12.07
N TRP A 184 20.27 19.22 12.65
CA TRP A 184 19.37 18.59 13.61
C TRP A 184 19.34 19.40 14.92
#